data_a3b8767b51e6db967c959b1fe7e5c370
#
_entry.id   a3b8767b51e6db967c959b1fe7e5c370
#
_cell.length_a   1.000
_cell.length_b   1.000
_cell.length_c   1.000
_cell.angle_alpha   90.00
_cell.angle_beta   90.00
_cell.angle_gamma   90.00
#
_symmetry.space_group_name_H-M   'P 1'
#
loop_
_entity.id
_entity.type
_entity.pdbx_description
1 polymer ?
#
loop_
_entity_poly.entity_id
_entity_poly.type
_entity_poly.pdbx_seq_one_letter_code
_entity_poly.pdbx_strand_id
1 'polypeptide(L)'
;MKPIPICRVLAALLLLPLFACGPDGVVPRRTVIAGRVVDLAGEASGAVLFNTEDPFALKSRMAARVSPEANDFHFVFRTAYTTGMTGVYGDFFDLIVSPGDSVYVTIDAGRMRAGDPDAIRFSGDHARTNNALASVAGLKRRLCEQAPAVEGDPQEYLASYRRYRQAVADSLSARRLPAEVREAVARDIDMVQIWNHDLDPAAWRAIFTDPMFDIFNLERNMVSVINYSAGISYYLGAICPD
;
A
#
# COMPACT_ATOMS: atom_id res chain seq x y z
N MET A 1 35.36 -5.37 16.74
CA MET A 1 34.04 -5.88 16.32
C MET A 1 33.04 -5.46 17.39
N LYS A 2 32.05 -4.60 17.05
CA LYS A 2 30.98 -4.27 18.01
C LYS A 2 30.06 -5.48 18.12
N PRO A 3 29.67 -5.93 19.34
CA PRO A 3 28.72 -7.01 19.51
C PRO A 3 27.38 -6.62 18.88
N ILE A 4 26.83 -7.50 18.04
CA ILE A 4 25.48 -7.34 17.51
C ILE A 4 24.52 -7.48 18.69
N PRO A 5 23.65 -6.52 18.99
CA PRO A 5 22.77 -6.59 20.15
C PRO A 5 21.89 -7.84 20.04
N ILE A 6 21.90 -8.66 21.05
CA ILE A 6 21.17 -9.94 21.15
C ILE A 6 19.68 -9.75 20.81
N CYS A 7 19.10 -8.58 21.13
CA CYS A 7 17.73 -8.21 20.84
C CYS A 7 17.43 -8.19 19.33
N ARG A 8 18.37 -7.71 18.51
CA ARG A 8 18.22 -7.70 17.03
C ARG A 8 18.27 -9.10 16.43
N VAL A 9 19.12 -9.95 16.99
CA VAL A 9 19.22 -11.36 16.58
C VAL A 9 17.98 -12.14 16.98
N LEU A 10 17.47 -11.90 18.21
CA LEU A 10 16.23 -12.50 18.69
C LEU A 10 15.00 -12.00 17.91
N ALA A 11 14.93 -10.71 17.58
CA ALA A 11 13.86 -10.16 16.74
C ALA A 11 13.89 -10.76 15.32
N ALA A 12 15.07 -10.90 14.71
CA ALA A 12 15.23 -11.57 13.43
C ALA A 12 14.87 -13.07 13.50
N LEU A 13 15.24 -13.76 14.59
CA LEU A 13 14.90 -15.17 14.82
C LEU A 13 13.41 -15.38 15.12
N LEU A 14 12.73 -14.42 15.77
CA LEU A 14 11.29 -14.45 16.00
C LEU A 14 10.48 -14.15 14.72
N LEU A 15 11.06 -13.40 13.78
CA LEU A 15 10.44 -13.15 12.47
C LEU A 15 10.60 -14.34 11.52
N LEU A 16 11.66 -15.14 11.64
CA LEU A 16 11.89 -16.32 10.81
C LEU A 16 10.71 -17.33 10.82
N PRO A 17 10.08 -17.70 11.95
CA PRO A 17 8.92 -18.58 11.95
C PRO A 17 7.65 -17.91 11.42
N LEU A 18 7.52 -16.58 11.44
CA LEU A 18 6.41 -15.87 10.78
C LEU A 18 6.49 -16.02 9.25
N PHE A 19 7.68 -16.21 8.71
CA PHE A 19 7.91 -16.49 7.29
C PHE A 19 7.91 -17.98 6.94
N ALA A 20 8.06 -18.88 7.92
CA ALA A 20 8.25 -20.30 7.70
C ALA A 20 7.02 -21.19 8.00
N CYS A 21 6.01 -20.69 8.68
CA CYS A 21 4.86 -21.47 9.16
C CYS A 21 3.52 -20.86 8.80
N GLY A 22 3.23 -20.73 7.49
CA GLY A 22 1.84 -20.85 7.06
C GLY A 22 1.49 -22.35 7.03
N PRO A 23 0.33 -22.79 7.53
CA PRO A 23 -0.06 -24.22 7.55
C PRO A 23 -0.15 -24.85 6.16
N ASP A 24 -0.31 -24.05 5.11
CA ASP A 24 -0.21 -24.44 3.71
C ASP A 24 0.84 -23.54 3.07
N GLY A 25 2.02 -24.08 2.78
CA GLY A 25 3.19 -23.32 2.29
C GLY A 25 2.79 -22.28 1.24
N VAL A 26 2.87 -21.00 1.58
CA VAL A 26 2.50 -19.89 0.71
C VAL A 26 3.39 -19.91 -0.52
N VAL A 27 2.84 -20.31 -1.64
CA VAL A 27 3.57 -20.45 -2.90
C VAL A 27 3.36 -19.20 -3.75
N PRO A 28 4.41 -18.41 -4.00
CA PRO A 28 4.30 -17.27 -4.89
C PRO A 28 3.84 -17.69 -6.29
N ARG A 29 2.76 -17.08 -6.77
CA ARG A 29 2.23 -17.33 -8.12
C ARG A 29 2.62 -16.22 -9.08
N ARG A 30 2.70 -16.58 -10.35
CA ARG A 30 2.97 -15.63 -11.42
C ARG A 30 1.77 -14.68 -11.57
N THR A 31 2.04 -13.40 -11.44
CA THR A 31 1.06 -12.30 -11.58
C THR A 31 1.48 -11.43 -12.75
N VAL A 32 0.51 -10.90 -13.48
CA VAL A 32 0.73 -10.08 -14.68
C VAL A 32 0.02 -8.75 -14.51
N ILE A 33 0.75 -7.66 -14.78
CA ILE A 33 0.17 -6.34 -15.02
C ILE A 33 0.54 -5.95 -16.44
N ALA A 34 -0.46 -5.81 -17.29
CA ALA A 34 -0.30 -5.32 -18.65
C ALA A 34 -1.16 -4.07 -18.87
N GLY A 35 -0.89 -3.31 -19.89
CA GLY A 35 -1.73 -2.17 -20.18
C GLY A 35 -1.18 -1.31 -21.30
N ARG A 36 -1.84 -0.16 -21.48
CA ARG A 36 -1.43 0.85 -22.45
C ARG A 36 -1.70 2.25 -21.96
N VAL A 37 -0.90 3.17 -22.46
CA VAL A 37 -1.13 4.61 -22.31
C VAL A 37 -1.71 5.14 -23.61
N VAL A 38 -2.84 5.82 -23.54
CA VAL A 38 -3.50 6.43 -24.69
C VAL A 38 -3.43 7.96 -24.58
N ASP A 39 -3.70 8.65 -25.68
CA ASP A 39 -3.67 10.11 -25.77
C ASP A 39 -2.33 10.73 -25.30
N LEU A 40 -1.23 10.16 -25.82
CA LEU A 40 0.14 10.65 -25.61
C LEU A 40 0.47 11.90 -26.45
N ALA A 41 -0.52 12.56 -27.07
CA ALA A 41 -0.30 13.69 -27.95
C ALA A 41 0.52 14.80 -27.28
N GLY A 42 1.68 15.10 -27.87
CA GLY A 42 2.60 16.13 -27.38
C GLY A 42 3.65 15.66 -26.38
N GLU A 43 3.64 14.39 -25.95
CA GLU A 43 4.68 13.80 -25.10
C GLU A 43 5.67 13.00 -25.96
N ALA A 44 6.96 13.31 -25.86
CA ALA A 44 8.00 12.55 -26.58
C ALA A 44 8.16 11.11 -26.05
N SER A 45 8.02 10.92 -24.75
CA SER A 45 8.02 9.62 -24.07
C SER A 45 7.67 9.79 -22.58
N GLY A 46 7.04 8.77 -21.98
CA GLY A 46 6.78 8.69 -20.55
C GLY A 46 7.34 7.41 -19.93
N ALA A 47 7.20 7.26 -18.63
CA ALA A 47 7.51 6.02 -17.95
C ALA A 47 6.32 5.60 -17.08
N VAL A 48 5.89 4.35 -17.24
CA VAL A 48 4.96 3.69 -16.32
C VAL A 48 5.78 2.94 -15.29
N LEU A 49 5.51 3.20 -14.03
CA LEU A 49 6.17 2.54 -12.91
C LEU A 49 5.13 1.82 -12.06
N PHE A 50 5.52 0.67 -11.49
CA PHE A 50 4.77 0.01 -10.42
C PHE A 50 5.71 -0.32 -9.28
N ASN A 51 5.29 -0.02 -8.07
CA ASN A 51 5.99 -0.37 -6.86
C ASN A 51 5.13 -1.32 -6.03
N THR A 52 5.75 -2.32 -5.42
CA THR A 52 5.13 -3.24 -4.47
C THR A 52 6.00 -3.38 -3.24
N GLU A 53 5.38 -3.48 -2.10
CA GLU A 53 6.02 -3.74 -0.81
C GLU A 53 5.99 -5.23 -0.42
N ASP A 54 5.53 -6.11 -1.32
CA ASP A 54 5.56 -7.56 -1.08
C ASP A 54 7.02 -8.02 -0.89
N PRO A 55 7.43 -8.44 0.33
CA PRO A 55 8.80 -8.88 0.60
C PRO A 55 9.19 -10.15 -0.16
N PHE A 56 8.22 -10.87 -0.71
CA PHE A 56 8.43 -12.06 -1.52
C PHE A 56 8.43 -11.76 -3.03
N ALA A 57 8.10 -10.51 -3.42
CA ALA A 57 8.24 -10.11 -4.80
C ALA A 57 9.73 -10.02 -5.17
N LEU A 58 10.15 -10.76 -6.20
CA LEU A 58 11.52 -10.70 -6.70
C LEU A 58 11.87 -9.32 -7.28
N LYS A 59 10.87 -8.47 -7.52
CA LYS A 59 11.00 -7.12 -8.04
C LYS A 59 10.05 -6.19 -7.28
N SER A 60 10.58 -5.38 -6.41
CA SER A 60 9.82 -4.35 -5.70
C SER A 60 9.45 -3.16 -6.59
N ARG A 61 10.17 -2.94 -7.69
CA ARG A 61 9.95 -1.86 -8.64
C ARG A 61 10.03 -2.36 -10.07
N MET A 62 9.01 -2.03 -10.85
CA MET A 62 8.92 -2.34 -12.29
C MET A 62 8.76 -1.05 -13.07
N ALA A 63 9.45 -0.92 -14.20
CA ALA A 63 9.41 0.27 -15.04
C ALA A 63 9.35 -0.10 -16.52
N ALA A 64 8.51 0.61 -17.29
CA ALA A 64 8.49 0.54 -18.74
C ALA A 64 8.45 1.95 -19.33
N ARG A 65 9.19 2.17 -20.41
CA ARG A 65 9.06 3.38 -21.20
C ARG A 65 7.89 3.21 -22.18
N VAL A 66 7.13 4.27 -22.35
CA VAL A 66 6.04 4.35 -23.33
C VAL A 66 6.24 5.58 -24.22
N SER A 67 5.89 5.44 -25.48
CA SER A 67 5.92 6.51 -26.47
C SER A 67 4.67 6.41 -27.38
N PRO A 68 4.38 7.39 -28.23
CA PRO A 68 3.27 7.28 -29.18
C PRO A 68 3.34 6.03 -30.08
N GLU A 69 4.55 5.54 -30.39
CA GLU A 69 4.79 4.36 -31.24
C GLU A 69 4.78 3.04 -30.45
N ALA A 70 5.07 3.10 -29.14
CA ALA A 70 5.19 1.94 -28.26
C ALA A 70 4.53 2.26 -26.92
N ASN A 71 3.20 2.29 -26.92
CA ASN A 71 2.39 2.72 -25.80
C ASN A 71 1.90 1.59 -24.87
N ASP A 72 2.22 0.36 -25.20
CA ASP A 72 1.90 -0.81 -24.38
C ASP A 72 3.00 -1.11 -23.36
N PHE A 73 2.62 -1.66 -22.21
CA PHE A 73 3.53 -2.17 -21.20
C PHE A 73 3.08 -3.54 -20.67
N HIS A 74 4.05 -4.32 -20.20
CA HIS A 74 3.80 -5.66 -19.69
C HIS A 74 4.81 -6.01 -18.60
N PHE A 75 4.33 -6.34 -17.41
CA PHE A 75 5.12 -6.75 -16.27
C PHE A 75 4.70 -8.13 -15.80
N VAL A 76 5.69 -8.96 -15.51
CA VAL A 76 5.50 -10.28 -14.92
C VAL A 76 6.33 -10.37 -13.67
N PHE A 77 5.70 -10.73 -12.57
CA PHE A 77 6.34 -10.91 -11.28
C PHE A 77 5.66 -12.06 -10.51
N ARG A 78 6.12 -12.34 -9.32
CA ARG A 78 5.50 -13.31 -8.44
C ARG A 78 5.11 -12.61 -7.14
N THR A 79 3.92 -12.89 -6.66
CA THR A 79 3.46 -12.48 -5.33
C THR A 79 2.88 -13.67 -4.59
N ALA A 80 3.03 -13.65 -3.28
CA ALA A 80 2.58 -14.70 -2.36
C ALA A 80 1.25 -14.32 -1.69
N TYR A 81 0.94 -13.04 -1.63
CA TYR A 81 -0.23 -12.48 -0.95
C TYR A 81 -0.99 -11.53 -1.87
N THR A 82 -2.27 -11.30 -1.55
CA THR A 82 -2.99 -10.14 -2.09
C THR A 82 -2.29 -8.88 -1.58
N THR A 83 -1.82 -8.05 -2.49
CA THR A 83 -0.99 -6.89 -2.16
C THR A 83 -1.48 -5.63 -2.84
N GLY A 84 -1.37 -4.51 -2.12
CA GLY A 84 -1.51 -3.18 -2.68
C GLY A 84 -0.25 -2.79 -3.44
N MET A 85 -0.44 -2.06 -4.52
CA MET A 85 0.64 -1.52 -5.34
C MET A 85 0.36 -0.08 -5.71
N THR A 86 1.41 0.70 -5.85
CA THR A 86 1.34 2.06 -6.40
C THR A 86 1.81 2.04 -7.84
N GLY A 87 0.93 2.45 -8.75
CA GLY A 87 1.27 2.80 -10.13
C GLY A 87 1.61 4.29 -10.24
N VAL A 88 2.51 4.64 -11.16
CA VAL A 88 2.91 6.02 -11.43
C VAL A 88 2.96 6.25 -12.93
N TYR A 89 2.23 7.24 -13.41
CA TYR A 89 2.36 7.84 -14.73
C TYR A 89 1.87 9.28 -14.66
N GLY A 90 2.78 10.23 -14.54
CA GLY A 90 2.42 11.64 -14.30
C GLY A 90 1.86 11.91 -12.89
N ASP A 91 0.96 11.07 -12.41
CA ASP A 91 0.41 11.08 -11.06
C ASP A 91 0.39 9.64 -10.50
N PHE A 92 0.05 9.49 -9.22
CA PHE A 92 -0.04 8.21 -8.54
C PHE A 92 -1.43 7.61 -8.65
N PHE A 93 -1.48 6.29 -8.77
CA PHE A 93 -2.72 5.53 -8.67
C PHE A 93 -2.49 4.19 -7.95
N ASP A 94 -3.50 3.72 -7.27
CA ASP A 94 -3.43 2.51 -6.47
C ASP A 94 -4.11 1.34 -7.17
N LEU A 95 -3.59 0.14 -6.95
CA LEU A 95 -4.22 -1.11 -7.37
C LEU A 95 -3.94 -2.22 -6.39
N ILE A 96 -4.82 -3.22 -6.37
CA ILE A 96 -4.67 -4.47 -5.62
C ILE A 96 -4.51 -5.60 -6.62
N VAL A 97 -3.58 -6.50 -6.35
CA VAL A 97 -3.35 -7.72 -7.10
C VAL A 97 -3.25 -8.92 -6.17
N SER A 98 -3.70 -10.08 -6.63
CA SER A 98 -3.57 -11.36 -5.91
C SER A 98 -2.62 -12.31 -6.64
N PRO A 99 -2.11 -13.35 -5.95
CA PRO A 99 -1.27 -14.36 -6.57
C PRO A 99 -1.99 -15.07 -7.73
N GLY A 100 -1.48 -14.90 -8.93
CA GLY A 100 -2.03 -15.52 -10.14
C GLY A 100 -2.86 -14.59 -11.03
N ASP A 101 -3.09 -13.34 -10.62
CA ASP A 101 -3.90 -12.37 -11.35
C ASP A 101 -3.29 -11.97 -12.70
N SER A 102 -4.17 -11.57 -13.59
CA SER A 102 -3.88 -10.85 -14.83
C SER A 102 -4.71 -9.57 -14.87
N VAL A 103 -4.08 -8.46 -14.55
CA VAL A 103 -4.70 -7.13 -14.52
C VAL A 103 -4.28 -6.34 -15.76
N TYR A 104 -5.24 -5.73 -16.43
CA TYR A 104 -4.98 -4.83 -17.54
C TYR A 104 -5.36 -3.39 -17.18
N VAL A 105 -4.44 -2.44 -17.41
CA VAL A 105 -4.57 -1.03 -17.06
C VAL A 105 -4.59 -0.18 -18.33
N THR A 106 -5.61 0.64 -18.51
CA THR A 106 -5.62 1.69 -19.52
C THR A 106 -5.41 3.03 -18.82
N ILE A 107 -4.38 3.77 -19.22
CA ILE A 107 -4.03 5.09 -18.71
C ILE A 107 -4.31 6.11 -19.84
N ASP A 108 -5.21 7.03 -19.61
CA ASP A 108 -5.50 8.13 -20.53
C ASP A 108 -4.68 9.36 -20.11
N ALA A 109 -3.59 9.61 -20.82
CA ALA A 109 -2.66 10.68 -20.49
C ALA A 109 -3.29 12.08 -20.62
N GLY A 110 -4.19 12.28 -21.57
CA GLY A 110 -4.92 13.54 -21.75
C GLY A 110 -5.86 13.82 -20.58
N ARG A 111 -6.67 12.85 -20.21
CA ARG A 111 -7.58 12.94 -19.06
C ARG A 111 -6.81 13.10 -17.74
N MET A 112 -5.68 12.43 -17.60
CA MET A 112 -4.85 12.52 -16.40
C MET A 112 -4.28 13.94 -16.22
N ARG A 113 -3.79 14.56 -17.31
CA ARG A 113 -3.36 15.98 -17.30
C ARG A 113 -4.50 16.94 -16.95
N ALA A 114 -5.73 16.60 -17.30
CA ALA A 114 -6.93 17.37 -16.94
C ALA A 114 -7.41 17.12 -15.50
N GLY A 115 -6.76 16.23 -14.74
CA GLY A 115 -7.16 15.86 -13.39
C GLY A 115 -8.46 15.04 -13.32
N ASP A 116 -8.80 14.34 -14.42
CA ASP A 116 -10.01 13.55 -14.52
C ASP A 116 -9.85 12.24 -13.69
N PRO A 117 -10.73 11.98 -12.71
CA PRO A 117 -10.65 10.76 -11.89
C PRO A 117 -10.84 9.46 -12.68
N ASP A 118 -11.44 9.52 -13.86
CA ASP A 118 -11.63 8.37 -14.75
C ASP A 118 -10.48 8.16 -15.75
N ALA A 119 -9.34 8.83 -15.56
CA ALA A 119 -8.17 8.69 -16.40
C ALA A 119 -7.54 7.29 -16.36
N ILE A 120 -7.74 6.56 -15.27
CA ILE A 120 -7.24 5.19 -15.07
C ILE A 120 -8.42 4.23 -15.09
N ARG A 121 -8.31 3.18 -15.90
CA ARG A 121 -9.32 2.11 -15.97
C ARG A 121 -8.67 0.74 -15.91
N PHE A 122 -9.26 -0.13 -15.11
CA PHE A 122 -8.81 -1.50 -14.93
C PHE A 122 -9.78 -2.49 -15.60
N SER A 123 -9.22 -3.56 -16.18
CA SER A 123 -9.95 -4.73 -16.66
C SER A 123 -9.19 -6.03 -16.30
N GLY A 124 -9.80 -7.19 -16.49
CA GLY A 124 -9.26 -8.47 -16.01
C GLY A 124 -9.58 -8.73 -14.55
N ASP A 125 -8.65 -9.42 -13.86
CA ASP A 125 -8.85 -9.78 -12.46
C ASP A 125 -8.85 -8.53 -11.57
N HIS A 126 -9.64 -8.54 -10.50
CA HIS A 126 -9.86 -7.41 -9.59
C HIS A 126 -10.31 -6.09 -10.26
N ALA A 127 -10.77 -6.09 -11.51
CA ALA A 127 -11.17 -4.88 -12.22
C ALA A 127 -12.21 -4.04 -11.44
N ARG A 128 -13.20 -4.68 -10.82
CA ARG A 128 -14.23 -4.00 -10.02
C ARG A 128 -13.63 -3.31 -8.80
N THR A 129 -12.74 -4.01 -8.08
CA THR A 129 -12.06 -3.52 -6.89
C THR A 129 -11.14 -2.36 -7.26
N ASN A 130 -10.31 -2.51 -8.28
CA ASN A 130 -9.34 -1.50 -8.70
C ASN A 130 -10.01 -0.24 -9.27
N ASN A 131 -11.07 -0.37 -10.06
CA ASN A 131 -11.84 0.79 -10.53
C ASN A 131 -12.54 1.52 -9.35
N ALA A 132 -13.04 0.78 -8.36
CA ALA A 132 -13.62 1.40 -7.17
C ALA A 132 -12.55 2.10 -6.32
N LEU A 133 -11.35 1.53 -6.20
CA LEU A 133 -10.21 2.14 -5.51
C LEU A 133 -9.79 3.45 -6.19
N ALA A 134 -9.66 3.45 -7.52
CA ALA A 134 -9.37 4.65 -8.30
C ALA A 134 -10.44 5.74 -8.09
N SER A 135 -11.72 5.37 -8.08
CA SER A 135 -12.83 6.33 -7.89
C SER A 135 -12.85 7.02 -6.52
N VAL A 136 -12.15 6.48 -5.53
CA VAL A 136 -12.08 7.04 -4.16
C VAL A 136 -10.72 7.64 -3.82
N ALA A 137 -9.79 7.74 -4.77
CA ALA A 137 -8.45 8.27 -4.52
C ALA A 137 -8.46 9.68 -3.89
N GLY A 138 -9.29 10.58 -4.41
CA GLY A 138 -9.48 11.93 -3.84
C GLY A 138 -10.12 11.92 -2.45
N LEU A 139 -11.01 10.98 -2.16
CA LEU A 139 -11.54 10.80 -0.81
C LEU A 139 -10.46 10.30 0.14
N LYS A 140 -9.70 9.27 -0.26
CA LYS A 140 -8.59 8.73 0.54
C LYS A 140 -7.61 9.84 0.93
N ARG A 141 -7.18 10.66 -0.04
CA ARG A 141 -6.28 11.80 0.22
C ARG A 141 -6.84 12.74 1.29
N ARG A 142 -8.10 13.18 1.15
CA ARG A 142 -8.73 14.05 2.16
C ARG A 142 -8.84 13.40 3.52
N LEU A 143 -9.16 12.11 3.58
CA LEU A 143 -9.20 11.39 4.85
C LEU A 143 -7.81 11.33 5.49
N CYS A 144 -6.75 11.05 4.75
CA CYS A 144 -5.38 11.10 5.30
C CYS A 144 -5.02 12.48 5.87
N GLU A 145 -5.39 13.56 5.16
CA GLU A 145 -5.15 14.95 5.60
C GLU A 145 -5.94 15.33 6.87
N GLN A 146 -7.07 14.69 7.12
CA GLN A 146 -7.93 14.93 8.29
C GLN A 146 -7.58 14.08 9.50
N ALA A 147 -6.64 13.17 9.38
CA ALA A 147 -6.23 12.32 10.48
C ALA A 147 -5.64 13.16 11.63
N PRO A 148 -5.92 12.80 12.88
CA PRO A 148 -5.35 13.52 14.02
C PRO A 148 -3.83 13.52 13.98
N ALA A 149 -3.22 14.68 14.25
CA ALA A 149 -1.78 14.75 14.46
C ALA A 149 -1.39 13.97 15.72
N VAL A 150 -0.24 13.28 15.65
CA VAL A 150 0.29 12.55 16.81
C VAL A 150 1.05 13.55 17.70
N GLU A 151 0.34 14.17 18.61
CA GLU A 151 0.86 15.16 19.55
C GLU A 151 0.33 14.91 20.95
N GLY A 152 1.10 15.28 21.99
CA GLY A 152 0.69 15.23 23.37
C GLY A 152 0.64 13.84 23.99
N ASP A 153 -0.37 13.57 24.82
CA ASP A 153 -0.52 12.31 25.53
C ASP A 153 -0.94 11.17 24.57
N PRO A 154 -0.21 10.04 24.55
CA PRO A 154 -0.56 8.86 23.75
C PRO A 154 -1.99 8.36 23.94
N GLN A 155 -2.55 8.43 25.14
CA GLN A 155 -3.92 7.95 25.41
C GLN A 155 -4.99 8.89 24.81
N GLU A 156 -4.74 10.19 24.87
CA GLU A 156 -5.60 11.19 24.24
C GLU A 156 -5.58 11.05 22.70
N TYR A 157 -4.39 10.87 22.13
CA TYR A 157 -4.27 10.57 20.71
C TYR A 157 -5.04 9.30 20.32
N LEU A 158 -4.85 8.18 21.01
CA LEU A 158 -5.53 6.92 20.75
C LEU A 158 -7.06 7.07 20.81
N ALA A 159 -7.57 7.81 21.80
CA ALA A 159 -9.00 8.08 21.90
C ALA A 159 -9.53 8.93 20.73
N SER A 160 -8.75 9.93 20.29
CA SER A 160 -9.07 10.74 19.13
C SER A 160 -9.04 9.94 17.84
N TYR A 161 -7.99 9.14 17.67
CA TYR A 161 -7.81 8.31 16.48
C TYR A 161 -8.90 7.22 16.35
N ARG A 162 -9.37 6.61 17.45
CA ARG A 162 -10.51 5.68 17.41
C ARG A 162 -11.78 6.36 16.91
N ARG A 163 -12.10 7.59 17.36
CA ARG A 163 -13.25 8.35 16.84
C ARG A 163 -13.09 8.67 15.36
N TYR A 164 -11.89 9.08 14.96
CA TYR A 164 -11.59 9.34 13.56
C TYR A 164 -11.76 8.09 12.69
N ARG A 165 -11.21 6.92 13.09
CA ARG A 165 -11.40 5.64 12.37
C ARG A 165 -12.88 5.26 12.21
N GLN A 166 -13.71 5.51 13.23
CA GLN A 166 -15.14 5.27 13.11
C GLN A 166 -15.78 6.19 12.06
N ALA A 167 -15.44 7.47 12.04
CA ALA A 167 -15.93 8.42 11.03
C ALA A 167 -15.47 8.05 9.62
N VAL A 168 -14.24 7.54 9.46
CA VAL A 168 -13.73 6.98 8.19
C VAL A 168 -14.58 5.78 7.77
N ALA A 169 -14.81 4.82 8.65
CA ALA A 169 -15.60 3.63 8.37
C ALA A 169 -17.03 3.99 7.94
N ASP A 170 -17.67 4.93 8.60
CA ASP A 170 -19.01 5.43 8.27
C ASP A 170 -19.02 6.12 6.90
N SER A 171 -18.02 6.96 6.61
CA SER A 171 -17.87 7.64 5.32
C SER A 171 -17.69 6.66 4.15
N LEU A 172 -16.89 5.62 4.34
CA LEU A 172 -16.65 4.60 3.33
C LEU A 172 -17.88 3.69 3.13
N SER A 173 -18.58 3.37 4.22
CA SER A 173 -19.79 2.53 4.18
C SER A 173 -20.94 3.21 3.44
N ALA A 174 -21.11 4.52 3.62
CA ALA A 174 -22.13 5.31 2.92
C ALA A 174 -21.98 5.29 1.39
N ARG A 175 -20.81 4.96 0.85
CA ARG A 175 -20.51 4.93 -0.59
C ARG A 175 -20.76 3.60 -1.27
N ARG A 176 -21.22 2.57 -0.56
CA ARG A 176 -21.49 1.21 -1.09
C ARG A 176 -20.28 0.58 -1.81
N LEU A 177 -19.08 0.88 -1.35
CA LEU A 177 -17.84 0.33 -1.89
C LEU A 177 -17.70 -1.16 -1.58
N PRO A 178 -16.98 -1.94 -2.41
CA PRO A 178 -16.56 -3.30 -2.08
C PRO A 178 -15.85 -3.36 -0.71
N ALA A 179 -16.00 -4.46 0.01
CA ALA A 179 -15.38 -4.62 1.34
C ALA A 179 -13.85 -4.48 1.29
N GLU A 180 -13.23 -5.06 0.26
CA GLU A 180 -11.79 -5.01 0.01
C GLU A 180 -11.29 -3.57 -0.18
N VAL A 181 -12.05 -2.73 -0.89
CA VAL A 181 -11.70 -1.31 -1.08
C VAL A 181 -11.79 -0.54 0.24
N ARG A 182 -12.82 -0.79 1.03
CA ARG A 182 -12.95 -0.16 2.36
C ARG A 182 -11.79 -0.54 3.27
N GLU A 183 -11.42 -1.83 3.26
CA GLU A 183 -10.30 -2.34 4.05
C GLU A 183 -8.97 -1.73 3.58
N ALA A 184 -8.68 -1.72 2.28
CA ALA A 184 -7.45 -1.15 1.73
C ALA A 184 -7.31 0.34 2.09
N VAL A 185 -8.37 1.14 1.90
CA VAL A 185 -8.34 2.57 2.25
C VAL A 185 -8.14 2.78 3.76
N ALA A 186 -8.82 2.00 4.60
CA ALA A 186 -8.64 2.08 6.04
C ALA A 186 -7.21 1.70 6.46
N ARG A 187 -6.62 0.69 5.83
CA ARG A 187 -5.23 0.28 6.08
C ARG A 187 -4.22 1.34 5.64
N ASP A 188 -4.41 1.94 4.47
CA ASP A 188 -3.55 3.03 4.01
C ASP A 188 -3.54 4.20 5.01
N ILE A 189 -4.70 4.55 5.56
CA ILE A 189 -4.81 5.61 6.57
C ILE A 189 -4.04 5.22 7.84
N ASP A 190 -4.18 3.97 8.33
CA ASP A 190 -3.44 3.48 9.49
C ASP A 190 -1.93 3.51 9.21
N MET A 191 -1.48 3.06 8.04
CA MET A 191 -0.06 3.03 7.67
C MET A 191 0.56 4.42 7.54
N VAL A 192 -0.18 5.40 7.00
CA VAL A 192 0.26 6.80 6.97
C VAL A 192 0.53 7.30 8.39
N GLN A 193 -0.32 6.95 9.37
CA GLN A 193 -0.11 7.35 10.76
C GLN A 193 1.13 6.68 11.36
N ILE A 194 1.33 5.40 11.10
CA ILE A 194 2.49 4.65 11.61
C ILE A 194 3.79 5.21 11.05
N TRP A 195 3.80 5.63 9.79
CA TRP A 195 5.02 6.03 9.10
C TRP A 195 5.39 7.52 9.25
N ASN A 196 4.44 8.39 9.51
CA ASN A 196 4.63 9.83 9.35
C ASN A 196 5.19 10.54 10.60
N HIS A 197 5.96 9.86 11.50
CA HIS A 197 6.26 10.43 12.81
C HIS A 197 7.72 10.40 13.21
N ASP A 198 8.25 11.59 13.49
CA ASP A 198 9.46 11.84 14.32
C ASP A 198 9.13 11.68 15.82
N LEU A 199 8.43 10.60 16.20
CA LEU A 199 8.13 10.33 17.60
C LEU A 199 9.34 9.73 18.31
N ASP A 200 9.48 10.07 19.58
CA ASP A 200 10.40 9.31 20.41
C ASP A 200 9.94 7.83 20.53
N PRO A 201 10.87 6.88 20.70
CA PRO A 201 10.54 5.44 20.71
C PRO A 201 9.51 5.01 21.75
N ALA A 202 9.42 5.70 22.90
CA ALA A 202 8.49 5.35 23.97
C ALA A 202 7.06 5.78 23.60
N ALA A 203 6.88 7.00 23.07
CA ALA A 203 5.60 7.49 22.55
C ALA A 203 5.12 6.64 21.37
N TRP A 204 6.01 6.32 20.43
CA TRP A 204 5.69 5.46 19.29
C TRP A 204 5.18 4.08 19.76
N ARG A 205 5.88 3.48 20.72
CA ARG A 205 5.49 2.18 21.31
C ARG A 205 4.13 2.27 22.00
N ALA A 206 3.91 3.30 22.83
CA ALA A 206 2.67 3.48 23.56
C ALA A 206 1.44 3.60 22.63
N ILE A 207 1.63 4.13 21.43
CA ILE A 207 0.56 4.33 20.45
C ILE A 207 0.40 3.10 19.56
N PHE A 208 1.43 2.71 18.83
CA PHE A 208 1.32 1.78 17.71
C PHE A 208 1.37 0.30 18.09
N THR A 209 1.60 -0.03 19.38
CA THR A 209 1.33 -1.37 19.91
C THR A 209 -0.15 -1.59 20.27
N ASP A 210 -1.00 -0.56 20.20
CA ASP A 210 -2.43 -0.74 20.42
C ASP A 210 -3.00 -1.72 19.38
N PRO A 211 -3.81 -2.71 19.82
CA PRO A 211 -4.37 -3.73 18.93
C PRO A 211 -5.14 -3.19 17.71
N MET A 212 -5.62 -1.94 17.75
CA MET A 212 -6.33 -1.37 16.61
C MET A 212 -5.46 -1.24 15.35
N PHE A 213 -4.14 -1.06 15.51
CA PHE A 213 -3.23 -0.95 14.36
C PHE A 213 -2.87 -2.30 13.75
N ASP A 214 -2.88 -3.39 14.56
CA ASP A 214 -2.66 -4.77 14.10
C ASP A 214 -1.44 -4.92 13.15
N ILE A 215 -0.33 -4.25 13.52
CA ILE A 215 0.83 -4.07 12.64
C ILE A 215 1.55 -5.36 12.27
N PHE A 216 1.33 -6.45 13.02
CA PHE A 216 1.94 -7.75 12.76
C PHE A 216 1.11 -8.66 11.85
N ASN A 217 -0.09 -8.26 11.48
CA ASN A 217 -0.91 -9.03 10.56
C ASN A 217 -0.46 -8.76 9.11
N LEU A 218 0.50 -9.58 8.66
CA LEU A 218 1.09 -9.42 7.33
C LEU A 218 0.04 -9.48 6.23
N GLU A 219 -0.82 -10.50 6.24
CA GLU A 219 -1.83 -10.70 5.21
C GLU A 219 -2.77 -9.49 5.08
N ARG A 220 -3.21 -8.97 6.21
CA ARG A 220 -4.08 -7.81 6.27
C ARG A 220 -3.38 -6.52 5.82
N ASN A 221 -2.13 -6.36 6.19
CA ASN A 221 -1.39 -5.12 5.95
C ASN A 221 -0.79 -5.04 4.53
N MET A 222 -0.61 -6.18 3.86
CA MET A 222 -0.12 -6.22 2.48
C MET A 222 -1.08 -5.61 1.45
N VAL A 223 -2.38 -5.44 1.78
CA VAL A 223 -3.33 -4.73 0.90
C VAL A 223 -3.14 -3.21 0.91
N SER A 224 -2.39 -2.67 1.88
CA SER A 224 -2.00 -1.26 1.86
C SER A 224 -0.99 -0.99 0.76
N VAL A 225 -1.17 0.10 0.04
CA VAL A 225 -0.18 0.61 -0.92
C VAL A 225 0.88 1.46 -0.24
N ILE A 226 0.69 1.79 1.02
CA ILE A 226 1.66 2.52 1.85
C ILE A 226 2.70 1.54 2.39
N ASN A 227 3.93 1.98 2.44
CA ASN A 227 5.11 1.19 2.78
C ASN A 227 4.99 0.47 4.15
N TYR A 228 4.48 -0.77 4.11
CA TYR A 228 4.33 -1.62 5.28
C TYR A 228 5.69 -1.99 5.90
N SER A 229 6.71 -2.21 5.07
CA SER A 229 8.05 -2.58 5.56
C SER A 229 8.70 -1.45 6.36
N ALA A 230 8.44 -0.19 6.02
CA ALA A 230 8.89 0.94 6.81
C ALA A 230 8.20 0.97 8.19
N GLY A 231 6.89 0.74 8.25
CA GLY A 231 6.17 0.63 9.53
C GLY A 231 6.76 -0.42 10.46
N ILE A 232 7.08 -1.61 9.95
CA ILE A 232 7.76 -2.67 10.73
C ILE A 232 9.17 -2.25 11.15
N SER A 233 9.93 -1.57 10.29
CA SER A 233 11.26 -1.07 10.63
C SER A 233 11.23 -0.05 11.77
N TYR A 234 10.27 0.85 11.77
CA TYR A 234 10.05 1.80 12.89
C TYR A 234 9.70 1.06 14.19
N TYR A 235 8.79 0.07 14.12
CA TYR A 235 8.45 -0.74 15.28
C TYR A 235 9.68 -1.44 15.86
N LEU A 236 10.49 -2.10 15.03
CA LEU A 236 11.70 -2.81 15.48
C LEU A 236 12.71 -1.83 16.10
N GLY A 237 12.89 -0.65 15.52
CA GLY A 237 13.73 0.41 16.12
C GLY A 237 13.22 0.89 17.48
N ALA A 238 11.90 0.96 17.66
CA ALA A 238 11.30 1.40 18.92
C ALA A 238 11.39 0.36 20.05
N ILE A 239 11.34 -0.94 19.71
CA ILE A 239 11.38 -2.03 20.72
C ILE A 239 12.79 -2.57 21.00
N CYS A 240 13.71 -2.39 20.03
CA CYS A 240 15.10 -2.82 20.12
C CYS A 240 16.03 -1.62 19.86
N PRO A 241 16.06 -0.63 20.76
CA PRO A 241 17.02 0.47 20.66
C PRO A 241 18.46 -0.08 20.73
N ASP A 242 19.40 0.60 20.08
CA ASP A 242 20.85 0.25 20.06
C ASP A 242 21.47 0.23 21.43
#